data_ab473918c92939a35bd02b19810b8526
#
_entry.id   ab473918c92939a35bd02b19810b8526
#
_cell.length_a   1.000
_cell.length_b   1.000
_cell.length_c   1.000
_cell.angle_alpha   90.00
_cell.angle_beta   90.00
_cell.angle_gamma   90.00
#
_symmetry.space_group_name_H-M   'P 1'
#
loop_
_entity.id
_entity.type
_entity.pdbx_description
1 polymer ?
#
loop_
_entity_poly.entity_id
_entity_poly.type
_entity_poly.pdbx_seq_one_letter_code
_entity_poly.pdbx_strand_id
1 'polypeptide(L)'
;MGRALLLLVLLAACAPLPEGPGLPYPGGFVRGSVVEGRFQAILPGAPLLVDADAEALYAAYPYQLLEVRAGKVQSLPLPGVPRFLRARPGLAVGLEGGVLTPRGLLPYPAQDALETPEGLYWVDAEGLHLEGRLLLPGSFRQVVAWEGEVVALGTEAHFFPSGRRLALPAPALKAQAARCGVAFLAEGGLAHLLTPTGLTPLGPAEDLAAWEDTLYLSPGERTLRCGGGP
;
A
#
# COMPACT_ATOMS: atom_id res chain seq x y z
N MET A 1 -19.49 -13.73 -63.99
CA MET A 1 -18.53 -14.31 -63.05
C MET A 1 -18.09 -13.14 -62.13
N GLY A 2 -18.76 -12.99 -61.00
CA GLY A 2 -18.49 -11.91 -60.06
C GLY A 2 -17.56 -12.42 -58.93
N ARG A 3 -16.42 -11.80 -58.78
CA ARG A 3 -15.50 -12.05 -57.62
C ARG A 3 -15.98 -11.20 -56.44
N ALA A 4 -16.54 -11.87 -55.42
CA ALA A 4 -16.82 -11.26 -54.15
C ALA A 4 -15.47 -11.08 -53.41
N LEU A 5 -15.08 -9.83 -53.20
CA LEU A 5 -13.93 -9.45 -52.39
C LEU A 5 -14.38 -9.49 -50.92
N LEU A 6 -13.97 -10.50 -50.17
CA LEU A 6 -14.22 -10.62 -48.73
C LEU A 6 -13.24 -9.68 -48.00
N LEU A 7 -13.74 -8.52 -47.58
CA LEU A 7 -12.96 -7.60 -46.77
C LEU A 7 -12.93 -8.09 -45.33
N LEU A 8 -11.83 -8.72 -44.92
CA LEU A 8 -11.59 -9.16 -43.56
C LEU A 8 -11.17 -7.93 -42.76
N VAL A 9 -12.11 -7.29 -42.05
CA VAL A 9 -11.81 -6.24 -41.09
C VAL A 9 -11.24 -6.90 -39.83
N LEU A 10 -9.92 -6.88 -39.71
CA LEU A 10 -9.23 -7.19 -38.47
C LEU A 10 -9.52 -6.04 -37.46
N LEU A 11 -10.51 -6.25 -36.61
CA LEU A 11 -10.68 -5.46 -35.40
C LEU A 11 -9.51 -5.82 -34.45
N ALA A 12 -8.39 -5.09 -34.61
CA ALA A 12 -7.35 -5.08 -33.57
C ALA A 12 -8.01 -4.45 -32.35
N ALA A 13 -8.37 -5.28 -31.37
CA ALA A 13 -8.73 -4.80 -30.06
C ALA A 13 -7.49 -4.03 -29.54
N CYS A 14 -7.56 -2.71 -29.48
CA CYS A 14 -6.57 -1.90 -28.79
C CYS A 14 -6.68 -2.20 -27.30
N ALA A 15 -5.94 -3.20 -26.84
CA ALA A 15 -5.68 -3.33 -25.42
C ALA A 15 -4.86 -2.09 -25.00
N PRO A 16 -5.24 -1.39 -23.94
CA PRO A 16 -4.46 -0.27 -23.46
C PRO A 16 -3.04 -0.76 -23.18
N LEU A 17 -2.06 -0.11 -23.81
CA LEU A 17 -0.67 -0.37 -23.53
C LEU A 17 -0.38 0.10 -22.10
N PRO A 18 0.34 -0.69 -21.28
CA PRO A 18 0.76 -0.27 -19.96
C PRO A 18 1.72 0.92 -20.08
N GLU A 19 1.28 2.10 -19.64
CA GLU A 19 2.07 3.33 -19.69
C GLU A 19 2.61 3.68 -18.29
N GLY A 20 3.88 4.08 -18.22
CA GLY A 20 4.55 4.62 -17.03
C GLY A 20 5.12 3.56 -16.07
N PRO A 21 5.79 4.03 -15.01
CA PRO A 21 6.30 3.16 -13.97
C PRO A 21 5.15 2.48 -13.21
N GLY A 22 5.28 1.18 -12.95
CA GLY A 22 4.25 0.44 -12.22
C GLY A 22 4.18 0.88 -10.75
N LEU A 23 2.96 1.16 -10.26
CA LEU A 23 2.70 1.32 -8.83
C LEU A 23 2.71 -0.07 -8.19
N PRO A 24 3.60 -0.35 -7.23
CA PRO A 24 3.61 -1.62 -6.53
C PRO A 24 2.41 -1.73 -5.58
N TYR A 25 1.80 -2.90 -5.56
CA TYR A 25 0.80 -3.28 -4.57
C TYR A 25 1.14 -4.66 -3.99
N PRO A 26 0.55 -5.07 -2.86
CA PRO A 26 0.75 -6.41 -2.29
C PRO A 26 0.33 -7.54 -3.25
N GLY A 27 1.28 -8.03 -4.05
CA GLY A 27 1.07 -9.10 -5.02
C GLY A 27 1.29 -8.74 -6.48
N GLY A 28 1.77 -7.52 -6.80
CA GLY A 28 2.05 -7.14 -8.19
C GLY A 28 2.24 -5.65 -8.43
N PHE A 29 1.88 -5.21 -9.63
CA PHE A 29 2.02 -3.82 -10.08
C PHE A 29 0.77 -3.35 -10.84
N VAL A 30 0.52 -2.05 -10.76
CA VAL A 30 -0.48 -1.36 -11.59
C VAL A 30 0.25 -0.41 -12.52
N ARG A 31 0.12 -0.64 -13.84
CA ARG A 31 0.69 0.23 -14.89
C ARG A 31 -0.43 0.99 -15.58
N GLY A 32 -0.50 2.30 -15.36
CA GLY A 32 -1.62 3.06 -15.85
C GLY A 32 -2.96 2.49 -15.36
N SER A 33 -3.74 1.93 -16.27
CA SER A 33 -5.02 1.27 -15.95
C SER A 33 -4.93 -0.26 -15.80
N VAL A 34 -3.78 -0.88 -16.07
CA VAL A 34 -3.63 -2.33 -16.08
C VAL A 34 -3.10 -2.85 -14.76
N VAL A 35 -3.84 -3.76 -14.14
CA VAL A 35 -3.43 -4.47 -12.91
C VAL A 35 -2.84 -5.82 -13.30
N GLU A 36 -1.62 -6.08 -12.85
CA GLU A 36 -0.89 -7.31 -13.12
C GLU A 36 -0.37 -7.94 -11.82
N GLY A 37 -0.36 -9.27 -11.77
CA GLY A 37 0.12 -10.04 -10.63
C GLY A 37 -0.98 -10.89 -10.01
N ARG A 38 -1.12 -10.85 -8.70
CA ARG A 38 -2.11 -11.63 -7.94
C ARG A 38 -3.55 -11.28 -8.31
N PHE A 39 -3.81 -10.04 -8.66
CA PHE A 39 -5.06 -9.58 -9.24
C PHE A 39 -4.84 -9.20 -10.70
N GLN A 40 -5.89 -9.38 -11.51
CA GLN A 40 -5.91 -8.99 -12.91
C GLN A 40 -7.18 -8.20 -13.17
N ALA A 41 -7.04 -6.97 -13.62
CA ALA A 41 -8.14 -6.08 -13.92
C ALA A 41 -7.71 -4.95 -14.86
N ILE A 42 -8.69 -4.32 -15.51
CA ILE A 42 -8.51 -3.04 -16.19
C ILE A 42 -9.29 -2.01 -15.40
N LEU A 43 -8.59 -1.00 -14.91
CA LEU A 43 -9.13 0.13 -14.17
C LEU A 43 -9.53 1.25 -15.13
N PRO A 44 -10.37 2.21 -14.72
CA PRO A 44 -10.77 3.35 -15.57
C PRO A 44 -9.62 4.33 -15.87
N GLY A 45 -8.49 4.22 -15.18
CA GLY A 45 -7.30 5.05 -15.34
C GLY A 45 -6.27 4.71 -14.27
N ALA A 46 -5.16 5.46 -14.23
CA ALA A 46 -4.14 5.31 -13.21
C ALA A 46 -4.69 5.75 -11.84
N PRO A 47 -4.63 4.90 -10.81
CA PRO A 47 -5.05 5.27 -9.46
C PRO A 47 -4.01 6.18 -8.79
N LEU A 48 -4.45 6.97 -7.79
CA LEU A 48 -3.56 7.72 -6.91
C LEU A 48 -2.82 6.81 -5.95
N LEU A 49 -3.56 5.85 -5.37
CA LEU A 49 -3.04 4.89 -4.38
C LEU A 49 -3.61 3.51 -4.70
N VAL A 50 -2.83 2.50 -4.40
CA VAL A 50 -3.24 1.11 -4.53
C VAL A 50 -2.74 0.31 -3.34
N ASP A 51 -3.58 -0.57 -2.80
CA ASP A 51 -3.22 -1.55 -1.78
C ASP A 51 -4.09 -2.79 -1.92
N ALA A 52 -3.73 -3.88 -1.27
CA ALA A 52 -4.50 -5.12 -1.37
C ALA A 52 -4.43 -5.94 -0.08
N ASP A 53 -5.52 -6.63 0.22
CA ASP A 53 -5.57 -7.70 1.22
C ASP A 53 -5.52 -9.09 0.55
N ALA A 54 -5.90 -10.14 1.27
CA ALA A 54 -5.91 -11.50 0.74
C ALA A 54 -6.93 -11.71 -0.39
N GLU A 55 -8.04 -10.95 -0.41
CA GLU A 55 -9.20 -11.20 -1.25
C GLU A 55 -9.46 -10.12 -2.30
N ALA A 56 -9.02 -8.90 -2.04
CA ALA A 56 -9.34 -7.75 -2.87
C ALA A 56 -8.14 -6.82 -3.08
N LEU A 57 -8.15 -6.17 -4.23
CA LEU A 57 -7.32 -5.00 -4.53
C LEU A 57 -8.19 -3.76 -4.42
N TYR A 58 -7.63 -2.72 -3.82
CA TYR A 58 -8.26 -1.42 -3.68
C TYR A 58 -7.45 -0.38 -4.47
N ALA A 59 -8.14 0.35 -5.33
CA ALA A 59 -7.56 1.43 -6.14
C ALA A 59 -8.30 2.73 -5.81
N ALA A 60 -7.57 3.71 -5.28
CA ALA A 60 -8.14 4.97 -4.81
C ALA A 60 -7.93 6.09 -5.84
N TYR A 61 -8.99 6.83 -6.10
CA TYR A 61 -9.06 8.00 -6.97
C TYR A 61 -9.64 9.18 -6.18
N PRO A 62 -9.56 10.42 -6.68
CA PRO A 62 -10.32 11.51 -6.08
C PRO A 62 -11.80 11.15 -6.00
N TYR A 63 -12.36 11.21 -4.78
CA TYR A 63 -13.78 10.94 -4.48
C TYR A 63 -14.28 9.52 -4.78
N GLN A 64 -13.39 8.56 -5.06
CA GLN A 64 -13.77 7.20 -5.42
C GLN A 64 -12.75 6.17 -4.95
N LEU A 65 -13.23 5.05 -4.42
CA LEU A 65 -12.45 3.84 -4.18
C LEU A 65 -13.03 2.72 -5.03
N LEU A 66 -12.20 2.04 -5.80
CA LEU A 66 -12.58 0.81 -6.50
C LEU A 66 -12.07 -0.38 -5.73
N GLU A 67 -12.95 -1.35 -5.50
CA GLU A 67 -12.63 -2.68 -4.99
C GLU A 67 -12.67 -3.69 -6.15
N VAL A 68 -11.58 -4.40 -6.36
CA VAL A 68 -11.49 -5.50 -7.33
C VAL A 68 -11.44 -6.82 -6.55
N ARG A 69 -12.53 -7.58 -6.56
CA ARG A 69 -12.67 -8.84 -5.83
C ARG A 69 -13.24 -9.91 -6.75
N ALA A 70 -12.56 -11.05 -6.86
CA ALA A 70 -12.99 -12.18 -7.71
C ALA A 70 -13.38 -11.75 -9.15
N GLY A 71 -12.59 -10.86 -9.76
CA GLY A 71 -12.83 -10.34 -11.12
C GLY A 71 -13.99 -9.33 -11.24
N LYS A 72 -14.65 -8.98 -10.14
CA LYS A 72 -15.69 -7.95 -10.09
C LYS A 72 -15.10 -6.63 -9.58
N VAL A 73 -15.52 -5.53 -10.19
CA VAL A 73 -15.15 -4.19 -9.77
C VAL A 73 -16.38 -3.54 -9.13
N GLN A 74 -16.21 -3.08 -7.89
CA GLN A 74 -17.21 -2.30 -7.18
C GLN A 74 -16.69 -0.90 -6.92
N SER A 75 -17.55 0.09 -7.01
CA SER A 75 -17.22 1.49 -6.72
C SER A 75 -17.83 1.92 -5.39
N LEU A 76 -17.00 2.48 -4.54
CA LEU A 76 -17.39 3.07 -3.27
C LEU A 76 -17.10 4.58 -3.33
N PRO A 77 -18.06 5.45 -3.04
CA PRO A 77 -17.81 6.89 -3.02
C PRO A 77 -16.92 7.26 -1.83
N LEU A 78 -15.97 8.17 -2.06
CA LEU A 78 -15.17 8.78 -1.01
C LEU A 78 -15.63 10.23 -0.80
N PRO A 79 -15.67 10.73 0.45
CA PRO A 79 -16.04 12.12 0.72
C PRO A 79 -14.92 13.13 0.41
N GLY A 80 -13.80 12.68 -0.14
CA GLY A 80 -12.65 13.54 -0.46
C GLY A 80 -11.56 12.84 -1.26
N VAL A 81 -10.42 13.52 -1.37
CA VAL A 81 -9.22 12.97 -2.02
C VAL A 81 -8.45 12.11 -1.02
N PRO A 82 -8.13 10.85 -1.36
CA PRO A 82 -7.40 9.96 -0.46
C PRO A 82 -5.94 10.41 -0.30
N ARG A 83 -5.44 10.36 0.94
CA ARG A 83 -4.07 10.71 1.34
C ARG A 83 -3.22 9.48 1.60
N PHE A 84 -3.81 8.45 2.17
CA PHE A 84 -3.23 7.11 2.31
C PHE A 84 -4.32 6.05 2.16
N LEU A 85 -3.88 4.83 1.86
CA LEU A 85 -4.73 3.65 1.71
C LEU A 85 -4.05 2.47 2.38
N ARG A 86 -4.77 1.78 3.26
CA ARG A 86 -4.36 0.54 3.91
C ARG A 86 -5.48 -0.49 3.76
N ALA A 87 -5.15 -1.62 3.16
CA ALA A 87 -6.08 -2.74 3.03
C ALA A 87 -5.92 -3.77 4.17
N ARG A 88 -4.79 -3.74 4.89
CA ARG A 88 -4.46 -4.72 5.94
C ARG A 88 -4.05 -4.05 7.25
N PRO A 89 -4.44 -4.64 8.40
CA PRO A 89 -5.31 -5.82 8.59
C PRO A 89 -6.77 -5.56 8.22
N GLY A 90 -7.23 -4.34 8.19
CA GLY A 90 -8.54 -3.89 7.72
C GLY A 90 -8.43 -2.65 6.85
N LEU A 91 -9.50 -2.34 6.11
CA LEU A 91 -9.52 -1.20 5.20
C LEU A 91 -9.54 0.12 5.99
N ALA A 92 -8.56 0.99 5.70
CA ALA A 92 -8.50 2.37 6.19
C ALA A 92 -8.08 3.30 5.05
N VAL A 93 -8.85 4.36 4.83
CA VAL A 93 -8.58 5.39 3.83
C VAL A 93 -8.43 6.73 4.52
N GLY A 94 -7.25 7.30 4.46
CA GLY A 94 -6.98 8.63 5.00
C GLY A 94 -7.53 9.73 4.09
N LEU A 95 -8.29 10.65 4.69
CA LEU A 95 -8.90 11.80 4.03
C LEU A 95 -8.56 13.07 4.81
N GLU A 96 -8.83 14.24 4.26
CA GLU A 96 -8.61 15.50 4.97
C GLU A 96 -9.44 15.58 6.27
N GLY A 97 -10.68 15.08 6.24
CA GLY A 97 -11.61 15.10 7.39
C GLY A 97 -11.45 13.94 8.36
N GLY A 98 -10.51 13.01 8.16
CA GLY A 98 -10.31 11.86 9.04
C GLY A 98 -9.97 10.57 8.31
N VAL A 99 -10.26 9.44 8.93
CA VAL A 99 -10.01 8.10 8.39
C VAL A 99 -11.34 7.39 8.12
N LEU A 100 -11.58 7.02 6.87
CA LEU A 100 -12.73 6.20 6.49
C LEU A 100 -12.39 4.73 6.68
N THR A 101 -13.23 4.02 7.44
CA THR A 101 -13.15 2.59 7.71
C THR A 101 -14.49 1.93 7.45
N PRO A 102 -14.65 0.61 7.52
CA PRO A 102 -15.96 -0.04 7.49
C PRO A 102 -16.92 0.42 8.58
N ARG A 103 -16.40 1.00 9.67
CA ARG A 103 -17.21 1.58 10.77
C ARG A 103 -17.73 3.00 10.47
N GLY A 104 -17.26 3.62 9.38
CA GLY A 104 -17.56 4.99 8.97
C GLY A 104 -16.37 5.91 9.01
N LEU A 105 -16.62 7.21 8.86
CA LEU A 105 -15.59 8.26 8.91
C LEU A 105 -15.29 8.61 10.37
N LEU A 106 -14.04 8.34 10.80
CA LEU A 106 -13.53 8.64 12.13
C LEU A 106 -12.72 9.95 12.08
N PRO A 107 -12.98 10.93 12.98
CA PRO A 107 -12.41 12.28 12.88
C PRO A 107 -10.98 12.38 13.46
N TYR A 108 -10.09 11.48 13.05
CA TYR A 108 -8.69 11.49 13.47
C TYR A 108 -7.78 12.09 12.39
N PRO A 109 -6.92 13.06 12.72
CA PRO A 109 -6.04 13.73 11.75
C PRO A 109 -4.79 12.88 11.45
N ALA A 110 -5.00 11.62 11.08
CA ALA A 110 -3.97 10.63 10.89
C ALA A 110 -3.07 10.94 9.68
N GLN A 111 -1.77 10.72 9.82
CA GLN A 111 -0.83 10.62 8.70
C GLN A 111 -0.86 9.22 8.09
N ASP A 112 -1.11 8.19 8.89
CA ASP A 112 -1.31 6.81 8.49
C ASP A 112 -2.11 6.08 9.57
N ALA A 113 -2.82 5.00 9.21
CA ALA A 113 -3.65 4.28 10.16
C ALA A 113 -3.82 2.80 9.80
N LEU A 114 -4.14 1.99 10.81
CA LEU A 114 -4.47 0.56 10.69
C LEU A 114 -5.81 0.30 11.35
N GLU A 115 -6.77 -0.21 10.60
CA GLU A 115 -8.01 -0.74 11.16
C GLU A 115 -7.80 -2.17 11.63
N THR A 116 -7.98 -2.41 12.92
CA THR A 116 -7.78 -3.71 13.58
C THR A 116 -9.03 -4.12 14.36
N PRO A 117 -9.14 -5.38 14.81
CA PRO A 117 -10.23 -5.79 15.71
C PRO A 117 -10.29 -5.03 17.03
N GLU A 118 -9.14 -4.53 17.54
CA GLU A 118 -9.07 -3.73 18.76
C GLU A 118 -9.50 -2.27 18.55
N GLY A 119 -9.54 -1.81 17.30
CA GLY A 119 -9.87 -0.43 16.91
C GLY A 119 -8.88 0.15 15.91
N LEU A 120 -8.98 1.44 15.66
CA LEU A 120 -8.10 2.16 14.74
C LEU A 120 -6.83 2.59 15.47
N TYR A 121 -5.69 2.01 15.08
CA TYR A 121 -4.37 2.56 15.38
C TYR A 121 -4.04 3.63 14.33
N TRP A 122 -3.57 4.78 14.78
CA TRP A 122 -3.18 5.85 13.86
C TRP A 122 -2.02 6.66 14.41
N VAL A 123 -1.29 7.31 13.53
CA VAL A 123 -0.08 8.07 13.84
C VAL A 123 -0.13 9.49 13.32
N ASP A 124 0.53 10.37 14.04
CA ASP A 124 0.76 11.76 13.68
C ASP A 124 2.08 12.30 14.27
N ALA A 125 2.21 13.62 14.32
CA ALA A 125 3.38 14.28 14.92
C ALA A 125 3.42 14.19 16.46
N GLU A 126 2.33 13.81 17.12
CA GLU A 126 2.24 13.68 18.58
C GLU A 126 2.52 12.24 19.04
N GLY A 127 2.18 11.24 18.22
CA GLY A 127 2.43 9.87 18.60
C GLY A 127 1.69 8.78 17.84
N LEU A 128 1.71 7.60 18.45
CA LEU A 128 0.86 6.46 18.12
C LEU A 128 -0.36 6.49 19.03
N HIS A 129 -1.52 6.42 18.42
CA HIS A 129 -2.82 6.44 19.10
C HIS A 129 -3.58 5.12 18.83
N LEU A 130 -4.42 4.73 19.77
CA LEU A 130 -5.50 3.76 19.57
C LEU A 130 -6.80 4.48 19.85
N GLU A 131 -7.66 4.59 18.82
CA GLU A 131 -8.85 5.44 18.87
C GLU A 131 -8.45 6.87 19.34
N GLY A 132 -9.09 7.44 20.33
CA GLY A 132 -8.75 8.75 20.88
C GLY A 132 -7.64 8.75 21.95
N ARG A 133 -6.93 7.63 22.19
CA ARG A 133 -5.95 7.50 23.28
C ARG A 133 -4.52 7.47 22.76
N LEU A 134 -3.68 8.37 23.22
CA LEU A 134 -2.23 8.32 22.97
C LEU A 134 -1.61 7.12 23.69
N LEU A 135 -0.94 6.25 22.93
CA LEU A 135 -0.22 5.07 23.44
C LEU A 135 1.28 5.32 23.59
N LEU A 136 1.90 5.92 22.58
CA LEU A 136 3.33 6.23 22.54
C LEU A 136 3.53 7.66 22.04
N PRO A 137 4.17 8.54 22.83
CA PRO A 137 4.54 9.85 22.34
C PRO A 137 5.69 9.76 21.33
N GLY A 138 5.68 10.60 20.32
CA GLY A 138 6.71 10.66 19.29
C GLY A 138 6.14 11.18 17.97
N SER A 139 6.99 11.45 17.00
CA SER A 139 6.55 11.88 15.67
C SER A 139 6.66 10.70 14.70
N PHE A 140 5.51 10.19 14.28
CA PHE A 140 5.44 9.05 13.37
C PHE A 140 4.70 9.41 12.10
N ARG A 141 5.09 8.78 10.99
CA ARG A 141 4.51 9.00 9.66
C ARG A 141 3.83 7.76 9.11
N GLN A 142 4.27 6.57 9.57
CA GLN A 142 3.78 5.28 9.09
C GLN A 142 3.47 4.37 10.26
N VAL A 143 2.50 3.49 10.06
CA VAL A 143 2.16 2.45 11.03
C VAL A 143 1.84 1.15 10.30
N VAL A 144 2.37 0.03 10.78
CA VAL A 144 2.13 -1.31 10.23
C VAL A 144 1.92 -2.31 11.36
N ALA A 145 1.15 -3.36 11.10
CA ALA A 145 1.05 -4.53 11.99
C ALA A 145 2.04 -5.60 11.52
N TRP A 146 2.87 -6.10 12.44
CA TRP A 146 3.85 -7.14 12.16
C TRP A 146 4.11 -8.03 13.38
N GLU A 147 3.96 -9.36 13.22
CA GLU A 147 4.17 -10.37 14.28
C GLU A 147 3.44 -10.07 15.59
N GLY A 148 2.19 -9.62 15.52
CA GLY A 148 1.38 -9.31 16.71
C GLY A 148 1.72 -7.97 17.37
N GLU A 149 2.62 -7.20 16.81
CA GLU A 149 2.95 -5.85 17.25
C GLU A 149 2.46 -4.79 16.27
N VAL A 150 2.22 -3.60 16.79
CA VAL A 150 2.05 -2.38 15.99
C VAL A 150 3.38 -1.65 15.94
N VAL A 151 3.90 -1.43 14.74
CA VAL A 151 5.17 -0.75 14.51
C VAL A 151 4.89 0.64 13.96
N ALA A 152 5.22 1.66 14.74
CA ALA A 152 5.14 3.06 14.34
C ALA A 152 6.51 3.53 13.87
N LEU A 153 6.58 4.13 12.67
CA LEU A 153 7.83 4.54 12.04
C LEU A 153 7.84 6.07 11.80
N GLY A 154 8.90 6.69 12.25
CA GLY A 154 9.27 8.09 12.00
C GLY A 154 10.75 8.15 11.67
N THR A 155 11.54 8.82 12.50
CA THR A 155 13.02 8.74 12.53
C THR A 155 13.53 7.51 13.26
N GLU A 156 12.64 6.87 14.03
CA GLU A 156 12.84 5.59 14.70
C GLU A 156 11.65 4.68 14.41
N ALA A 157 11.85 3.37 14.50
CA ALA A 157 10.79 2.39 14.57
C ALA A 157 10.52 2.05 16.04
N HIS A 158 9.27 2.20 16.47
CA HIS A 158 8.81 1.83 17.81
C HIS A 158 7.84 0.68 17.72
N PHE A 159 8.07 -0.37 18.49
CA PHE A 159 7.27 -1.59 18.55
C PHE A 159 6.37 -1.55 19.78
N PHE A 160 5.08 -1.65 19.58
CA PHE A 160 4.09 -1.69 20.65
C PHE A 160 3.37 -3.05 20.66
N PRO A 161 3.24 -3.77 21.79
CA PRO A 161 3.50 -3.28 23.15
C PRO A 161 4.92 -3.56 23.71
N SER A 162 5.83 -4.23 22.97
CA SER A 162 7.14 -4.62 23.51
C SER A 162 8.03 -3.47 23.99
N GLY A 163 7.81 -2.27 23.44
CA GLY A 163 8.61 -1.08 23.74
C GLY A 163 9.98 -1.06 23.06
N ARG A 164 10.27 -2.03 22.19
CA ARG A 164 11.51 -2.05 21.40
C ARG A 164 11.58 -0.84 20.49
N ARG A 165 12.78 -0.29 20.31
CA ARG A 165 13.06 0.85 19.44
C ARG A 165 14.28 0.58 18.59
N LEU A 166 14.27 1.12 17.37
CA LEU A 166 15.41 1.07 16.46
C LEU A 166 15.48 2.38 15.68
N ALA A 167 16.66 3.03 15.68
CA ALA A 167 16.91 4.20 14.87
C ALA A 167 16.88 3.85 13.38
N LEU A 168 16.20 4.67 12.57
CA LEU A 168 16.15 4.54 11.14
C LEU A 168 17.17 5.48 10.49
N PRO A 169 17.70 5.15 9.29
CA PRO A 169 18.70 5.99 8.61
C PRO A 169 18.13 7.34 8.16
N ALA A 170 16.83 7.40 7.91
CA ALA A 170 16.06 8.60 7.59
C ALA A 170 14.57 8.35 7.90
N PRO A 171 13.73 9.40 7.97
CA PRO A 171 12.31 9.25 8.23
C PRO A 171 11.62 8.33 7.22
N ALA A 172 10.74 7.45 7.70
CA ALA A 172 9.97 6.56 6.84
C ALA A 172 8.87 7.32 6.11
N LEU A 173 8.79 7.17 4.79
CA LEU A 173 7.76 7.76 3.93
C LEU A 173 6.63 6.78 3.60
N LYS A 174 6.96 5.50 3.48
CA LYS A 174 6.02 4.40 3.25
C LYS A 174 6.54 3.16 3.94
N ALA A 175 5.65 2.37 4.51
CA ALA A 175 5.99 1.11 5.14
C ALA A 175 4.94 0.03 4.84
N GLN A 176 5.39 -1.21 4.71
CA GLN A 176 4.56 -2.38 4.47
C GLN A 176 5.14 -3.58 5.22
N ALA A 177 4.26 -4.36 5.84
CA ALA A 177 4.66 -5.59 6.51
C ALA A 177 4.80 -6.74 5.51
N ALA A 178 5.94 -7.43 5.58
CA ALA A 178 6.21 -8.72 4.95
C ALA A 178 6.34 -9.79 6.05
N ARG A 179 6.35 -11.06 5.69
CA ARG A 179 6.57 -12.13 6.67
C ARG A 179 7.92 -11.99 7.39
N CYS A 180 8.95 -11.58 6.67
CA CYS A 180 10.32 -11.47 7.19
C CYS A 180 10.62 -10.17 7.94
N GLY A 181 9.72 -9.19 7.94
CA GLY A 181 9.97 -7.89 8.56
C GLY A 181 9.11 -6.78 8.00
N VAL A 182 9.47 -5.56 8.34
CA VAL A 182 8.81 -4.36 7.84
C VAL A 182 9.68 -3.72 6.78
N ALA A 183 9.22 -3.75 5.52
CA ALA A 183 9.85 -2.99 4.44
C ALA A 183 9.42 -1.53 4.52
N PHE A 184 10.35 -0.59 4.41
CA PHE A 184 10.03 0.83 4.37
C PHE A 184 10.89 1.59 3.37
N LEU A 185 10.29 2.62 2.80
CA LEU A 185 10.96 3.62 1.97
C LEU A 185 11.36 4.78 2.88
N ALA A 186 12.65 5.07 2.95
CA ALA A 186 13.19 6.20 3.70
C ALA A 186 13.20 7.47 2.86
N GLU A 187 13.16 8.62 3.52
CA GLU A 187 13.41 9.92 2.88
C GLU A 187 14.79 9.89 2.21
N GLY A 188 14.86 10.35 0.95
CA GLY A 188 16.04 10.17 0.11
C GLY A 188 15.97 9.00 -0.86
N GLY A 189 14.87 8.23 -0.88
CA GLY A 189 14.59 7.23 -1.92
C GLY A 189 15.34 5.91 -1.76
N LEU A 190 15.68 5.52 -0.53
CA LEU A 190 16.26 4.21 -0.22
C LEU A 190 15.24 3.33 0.51
N ALA A 191 15.03 2.13 -0.02
CA ALA A 191 14.24 1.12 0.63
C ALA A 191 15.10 0.27 1.58
N HIS A 192 14.51 -0.12 2.71
CA HIS A 192 15.11 -0.93 3.75
C HIS A 192 14.16 -2.02 4.22
N LEU A 193 14.69 -3.09 4.76
CA LEU A 193 13.95 -4.13 5.48
C LEU A 193 14.37 -4.10 6.95
N LEU A 194 13.41 -3.82 7.81
CA LEU A 194 13.55 -3.91 9.25
C LEU A 194 13.19 -5.33 9.69
N THR A 195 14.14 -6.02 10.30
CA THR A 195 13.98 -7.39 10.84
C THR A 195 14.21 -7.40 12.35
N PRO A 196 13.95 -8.51 13.05
CA PRO A 196 14.31 -8.64 14.47
C PRO A 196 15.80 -8.41 14.74
N THR A 197 16.66 -8.70 13.78
CA THR A 197 18.12 -8.64 13.92
C THR A 197 18.73 -7.31 13.43
N GLY A 198 17.96 -6.41 12.83
CA GLY A 198 18.45 -5.12 12.38
C GLY A 198 17.86 -4.64 11.04
N LEU A 199 18.60 -3.76 10.40
CA LEU A 199 18.24 -3.15 9.13
C LEU A 199 19.07 -3.71 7.98
N THR A 200 18.39 -4.05 6.88
CA THR A 200 19.03 -4.47 5.62
C THR A 200 18.64 -3.49 4.52
N PRO A 201 19.60 -2.86 3.83
CA PRO A 201 19.29 -2.02 2.69
C PRO A 201 18.81 -2.87 1.51
N LEU A 202 17.75 -2.41 0.84
CA LEU A 202 17.16 -3.04 -0.35
C LEU A 202 17.55 -2.29 -1.64
N GLY A 203 18.13 -1.09 -1.50
CA GLY A 203 18.56 -0.23 -2.58
C GLY A 203 17.57 0.89 -2.92
N PRO A 204 17.82 1.65 -4.00
CA PRO A 204 16.98 2.76 -4.43
C PRO A 204 15.58 2.29 -4.79
N ALA A 205 14.56 3.06 -4.37
CA ALA A 205 13.18 2.85 -4.74
C ALA A 205 12.39 4.18 -4.67
N GLU A 206 11.34 4.28 -5.47
CA GLU A 206 10.37 5.39 -5.44
C GLU A 206 9.10 4.99 -4.72
N ASP A 207 8.77 3.70 -4.77
CA ASP A 207 7.63 3.13 -4.06
C ASP A 207 7.86 1.64 -3.74
N LEU A 208 7.11 1.12 -2.77
CA LEU A 208 7.20 -0.27 -2.35
C LEU A 208 5.86 -0.83 -1.90
N ALA A 209 5.73 -2.15 -2.04
CA ALA A 209 4.69 -2.96 -1.42
C ALA A 209 5.26 -4.31 -0.97
N ALA A 210 4.53 -5.02 -0.13
CA ALA A 210 4.93 -6.32 0.38
C ALA A 210 3.74 -7.29 0.43
N TRP A 211 3.98 -8.54 0.04
CA TRP A 211 3.03 -9.64 0.20
C TRP A 211 3.77 -10.91 0.58
N GLU A 212 3.40 -11.49 1.71
CA GLU A 212 4.08 -12.68 2.25
C GLU A 212 5.61 -12.49 2.29
N ASP A 213 6.36 -13.29 1.53
CA ASP A 213 7.82 -13.25 1.45
C ASP A 213 8.35 -12.34 0.33
N THR A 214 7.48 -11.66 -0.41
CA THR A 214 7.87 -10.91 -1.60
C THR A 214 7.69 -9.41 -1.39
N LEU A 215 8.72 -8.67 -1.74
CA LEU A 215 8.74 -7.21 -1.80
C LEU A 215 8.67 -6.78 -3.25
N TYR A 216 7.86 -5.77 -3.52
CA TYR A 216 7.63 -5.18 -4.84
C TYR A 216 8.13 -3.74 -4.80
N LEU A 217 9.07 -3.40 -5.67
CA LEU A 217 9.74 -2.09 -5.67
C LEU A 217 9.62 -1.42 -7.04
N SER A 218 9.38 -0.13 -7.07
CA SER A 218 9.50 0.72 -8.26
C SER A 218 10.63 1.75 -8.08
N PRO A 219 11.18 2.32 -9.17
CA PRO A 219 10.93 1.97 -10.57
C PRO A 219 11.59 0.66 -10.97
N GLY A 220 11.23 0.16 -12.17
CA GLY A 220 11.84 -1.04 -12.75
C GLY A 220 11.21 -2.36 -12.29
N GLU A 221 10.12 -2.31 -11.51
CA GLU A 221 9.29 -3.47 -11.13
C GLU A 221 10.10 -4.64 -10.58
N ARG A 222 10.97 -4.34 -9.65
CA ARG A 222 11.82 -5.34 -9.00
C ARG A 222 11.03 -6.10 -7.95
N THR A 223 11.19 -7.41 -7.94
CA THR A 223 10.70 -8.27 -6.86
C THR A 223 11.87 -8.84 -6.10
N LEU A 224 11.80 -8.79 -4.77
CA LEU A 224 12.79 -9.38 -3.87
C LEU A 224 12.08 -10.37 -2.95
N ARG A 225 12.68 -11.52 -2.72
CA ARG A 225 12.18 -12.48 -1.73
C ARG A 225 12.91 -12.34 -0.40
N CYS A 226 12.13 -12.32 0.66
CA CYS A 226 12.68 -12.43 2.02
C CYS A 226 13.30 -13.81 2.25
N GLY A 227 14.51 -13.86 2.79
CA GLY A 227 15.16 -15.12 3.14
C GLY A 227 15.75 -15.90 1.96
N GLY A 228 15.74 -15.35 0.76
CA GLY A 228 16.57 -15.81 -0.33
C GLY A 228 18.00 -15.34 -0.08
N GLY A 229 18.83 -16.17 0.56
CA GLY A 229 20.27 -16.02 0.45
C GLY A 229 20.69 -16.16 -1.03
N PRO A 230 21.86 -15.65 -1.39
CA PRO A 230 22.35 -15.69 -2.75
C PRO A 230 22.42 -17.09 -3.31
#